data_b531e13fbb9d759068fbebdd6fb98365
#
_entry.id   b531e13fbb9d759068fbebdd6fb98365
#
_cell.length_a   1.000
_cell.length_b   1.000
_cell.length_c   1.000
_cell.angle_alpha   90.00
_cell.angle_beta   90.00
_cell.angle_gamma   90.00
#
_symmetry.space_group_name_H-M   'P 1'
#
loop_
_entity.id
_entity.type
_entity.pdbx_description
1 polymer ?
#
loop_
_entity_poly.entity_id
_entity_poly.type
_entity_poly.pdbx_seq_one_letter_code
_entity_poly.pdbx_strand_id
1 'polypeptide(L)'
;MYKRQPLVDAAMKQIYEKGWMHNRLRMVVGSFLVKNLLLNWTLGERYFQETLLDYDEASNAAGWQWIAGCGADASPYFRVFNPILQSERFDPQAKFILQYLPQLQTLQKPSSIFQPHLQEQAFQSLINQSLYYEPLVDLKDSRNRALEAYQKIK
;
A
#
# COMPACT_ATOMS: atom_id res chain seq x y z
N MET A 1 -10.19 -3.80 -5.49
CA MET A 1 -10.16 -2.31 -5.49
C MET A 1 -8.72 -1.84 -5.57
N TYR A 2 -8.31 -1.29 -6.70
CA TYR A 2 -6.93 -0.85 -6.92
C TYR A 2 -6.68 0.50 -6.23
N LYS A 3 -5.58 0.59 -5.44
CA LYS A 3 -5.09 1.83 -4.82
C LYS A 3 -4.08 2.55 -5.73
N ARG A 4 -3.79 1.90 -6.88
CA ARG A 4 -2.94 2.45 -7.95
C ARG A 4 -1.49 2.69 -7.54
N GLN A 5 -1.06 1.81 -6.59
CA GLN A 5 0.33 1.61 -6.20
C GLN A 5 0.59 0.10 -6.25
N PRO A 6 1.44 -0.40 -7.16
CA PRO A 6 1.50 -1.84 -7.49
C PRO A 6 1.70 -2.77 -6.30
N LEU A 7 2.59 -2.44 -5.36
CA LEU A 7 2.80 -3.26 -4.17
C LEU A 7 1.55 -3.30 -3.27
N VAL A 8 0.90 -2.15 -3.09
CA VAL A 8 -0.31 -2.04 -2.27
C VAL A 8 -1.46 -2.80 -2.93
N ASP A 9 -1.61 -2.66 -4.25
CA ASP A 9 -2.66 -3.35 -5.00
C ASP A 9 -2.47 -4.87 -5.01
N ALA A 10 -1.23 -5.35 -5.18
CA ALA A 10 -0.89 -6.77 -5.09
C ALA A 10 -1.20 -7.34 -3.69
N ALA A 11 -0.84 -6.60 -2.63
CA ALA A 11 -1.13 -6.99 -1.26
C ALA A 11 -2.65 -7.03 -0.97
N MET A 12 -3.41 -6.05 -1.47
CA MET A 12 -4.87 -6.02 -1.33
C MET A 12 -5.56 -7.14 -2.12
N LYS A 13 -4.98 -7.53 -3.26
CA LYS A 13 -5.47 -8.68 -4.01
C LYS A 13 -5.12 -9.99 -3.31
N GLN A 14 -3.93 -10.11 -2.72
CA GLN A 14 -3.54 -11.26 -1.92
C GLN A 14 -4.52 -11.51 -0.77
N ILE A 15 -4.83 -10.49 0.04
CA ILE A 15 -5.75 -10.67 1.18
C ILE A 15 -7.15 -11.06 0.70
N TYR A 16 -7.63 -10.46 -0.39
CA TYR A 16 -8.93 -10.80 -0.96
C TYR A 16 -9.00 -12.25 -1.46
N GLU A 17 -7.95 -12.75 -2.12
CA GLU A 17 -7.94 -14.10 -2.71
C GLU A 17 -7.57 -15.20 -1.70
N LYS A 18 -6.73 -14.86 -0.70
CA LYS A 18 -6.13 -15.85 0.21
C LYS A 18 -6.57 -15.71 1.67
N GLY A 19 -7.25 -14.62 2.03
CA GLY A 19 -7.55 -14.32 3.43
C GLY A 19 -6.30 -14.13 4.29
N TRP A 20 -5.15 -13.82 3.68
CA TRP A 20 -3.87 -13.72 4.37
C TRP A 20 -2.96 -12.67 3.70
N MET A 21 -2.17 -12.00 4.54
CA MET A 21 -1.18 -11.01 4.09
C MET A 21 0.03 -11.05 5.03
N HIS A 22 1.23 -11.09 4.44
CA HIS A 22 2.48 -11.02 5.21
C HIS A 22 2.54 -9.73 6.05
N ASN A 23 3.05 -9.83 7.30
CA ASN A 23 3.07 -8.70 8.26
C ASN A 23 3.66 -7.40 7.67
N ARG A 24 4.76 -7.47 6.93
CA ARG A 24 5.34 -6.28 6.29
C ARG A 24 4.38 -5.59 5.33
N LEU A 25 3.62 -6.36 4.57
CA LEU A 25 2.62 -5.80 3.66
C LEU A 25 1.46 -5.17 4.43
N ARG A 26 1.03 -5.75 5.57
CA ARG A 26 0.03 -5.12 6.46
C ARG A 26 0.51 -3.74 6.91
N MET A 27 1.79 -3.60 7.28
CA MET A 27 2.39 -2.31 7.65
C MET A 27 2.41 -1.31 6.47
N VAL A 28 2.77 -1.74 5.27
CA VAL A 28 2.82 -0.89 4.06
C VAL A 28 1.41 -0.44 3.67
N VAL A 29 0.46 -1.37 3.62
CA VAL A 29 -0.95 -1.08 3.29
C VAL A 29 -1.57 -0.15 4.32
N GLY A 30 -1.35 -0.42 5.61
CA GLY A 30 -1.85 0.42 6.70
C GLY A 30 -1.26 1.83 6.66
N SER A 31 0.05 1.95 6.46
CA SER A 31 0.71 3.25 6.30
C SER A 31 0.17 4.02 5.08
N PHE A 32 -0.07 3.32 3.97
CA PHE A 32 -0.63 3.95 2.78
C PHE A 32 -2.04 4.50 3.05
N LEU A 33 -2.91 3.70 3.71
CA LEU A 33 -4.26 4.13 4.08
C LEU A 33 -4.24 5.36 4.98
N VAL A 34 -3.49 5.27 6.09
CA VAL A 34 -3.55 6.28 7.16
C VAL A 34 -2.77 7.54 6.82
N LYS A 35 -1.58 7.39 6.19
CA LYS A 35 -0.64 8.50 5.99
C LYS A 35 -0.68 9.06 4.57
N ASN A 36 -0.76 8.23 3.53
CA ASN A 36 -0.83 8.76 2.18
C ASN A 36 -2.26 9.21 1.79
N LEU A 37 -3.29 8.45 2.22
CA LEU A 37 -4.68 8.79 1.94
C LEU A 37 -5.35 9.61 3.06
N LEU A 38 -4.74 9.75 4.25
CA LEU A 38 -5.28 10.42 5.44
C LEU A 38 -6.67 9.89 5.83
N LEU A 39 -6.89 8.59 5.71
CA LEU A 39 -8.13 7.94 6.10
C LEU A 39 -8.03 7.39 7.53
N ASN A 40 -9.18 7.27 8.19
CA ASN A 40 -9.27 6.72 9.53
C ASN A 40 -8.79 5.25 9.52
N TRP A 41 -7.90 4.91 10.45
CA TRP A 41 -7.34 3.56 10.60
C TRP A 41 -8.40 2.48 10.88
N THR A 42 -9.49 2.84 11.53
CA THR A 42 -10.60 1.90 11.84
C THR A 42 -11.25 1.30 10.60
N LEU A 43 -11.17 1.99 9.44
CA LEU A 43 -11.65 1.45 8.17
C LEU A 43 -10.80 0.26 7.71
N GLY A 44 -9.49 0.35 7.89
CA GLY A 44 -8.58 -0.74 7.54
C GLY A 44 -8.61 -1.87 8.55
N GLU A 45 -8.71 -1.53 9.84
CA GLU A 45 -8.88 -2.48 10.93
C GLU A 45 -10.10 -3.38 10.69
N ARG A 46 -11.25 -2.78 10.42
CA ARG A 46 -12.48 -3.50 10.12
C ARG A 46 -12.37 -4.36 8.86
N TYR A 47 -11.73 -3.86 7.80
CA TYR A 47 -11.51 -4.65 6.59
C TYR A 47 -10.65 -5.88 6.85
N PHE A 48 -9.62 -5.78 7.71
CA PHE A 48 -8.80 -6.91 8.11
C PHE A 48 -9.57 -7.90 8.98
N GLN A 49 -10.42 -7.42 9.89
CA GLN A 49 -11.35 -8.24 10.66
C GLN A 49 -12.25 -9.10 9.78
N GLU A 50 -12.79 -8.51 8.73
CA GLU A 50 -13.73 -9.17 7.82
C GLU A 50 -13.02 -10.13 6.83
N THR A 51 -11.71 -10.00 6.63
CA THR A 51 -11.02 -10.66 5.50
C THR A 51 -9.93 -11.64 5.93
N LEU A 52 -9.24 -11.39 7.06
CA LEU A 52 -8.11 -12.21 7.49
C LEU A 52 -8.58 -13.51 8.15
N LEU A 53 -8.09 -14.65 7.69
CA LEU A 53 -8.31 -15.95 8.31
C LEU A 53 -7.55 -16.11 9.63
N ASP A 54 -6.42 -15.41 9.77
CA ASP A 54 -5.60 -15.36 10.98
C ASP A 54 -5.92 -14.12 11.84
N TYR A 55 -7.15 -13.62 11.77
CA TYR A 55 -7.60 -12.47 12.56
C TYR A 55 -7.48 -12.73 14.06
N ASP A 56 -6.85 -11.80 14.74
CA ASP A 56 -6.83 -11.67 16.19
C ASP A 56 -7.11 -10.21 16.53
N GLU A 57 -8.15 -9.97 17.33
CA GLU A 57 -8.65 -8.63 17.62
C GLU A 57 -7.58 -7.72 18.25
N ALA A 58 -6.87 -8.24 19.25
CA ALA A 58 -5.87 -7.45 19.98
C ALA A 58 -4.68 -7.10 19.07
N SER A 59 -4.16 -8.06 18.33
CA SER A 59 -3.05 -7.87 17.39
C SER A 59 -3.42 -6.94 16.24
N ASN A 60 -4.64 -7.08 15.71
CA ASN A 60 -5.11 -6.25 14.61
C ASN A 60 -5.28 -4.79 15.07
N ALA A 61 -6.03 -4.55 16.13
CA ALA A 61 -6.24 -3.21 16.68
C ALA A 61 -4.92 -2.54 17.07
N ALA A 62 -4.05 -3.25 17.80
CA ALA A 62 -2.73 -2.74 18.18
C ALA A 62 -1.84 -2.41 16.97
N GLY A 63 -1.84 -3.25 15.95
CA GLY A 63 -1.09 -3.02 14.71
C GLY A 63 -1.56 -1.78 13.96
N TRP A 64 -2.87 -1.57 13.84
CA TRP A 64 -3.45 -0.39 13.20
C TRP A 64 -3.21 0.89 14.00
N GLN A 65 -3.34 0.84 15.32
CA GLN A 65 -3.01 1.97 16.22
C GLN A 65 -1.53 2.32 16.12
N TRP A 66 -0.65 1.31 16.10
CA TRP A 66 0.79 1.52 15.92
C TRP A 66 1.09 2.29 14.63
N ILE A 67 0.51 1.87 13.50
CA ILE A 67 0.69 2.52 12.19
C ILE A 67 0.12 3.94 12.20
N ALA A 68 -1.04 4.12 12.82
CA ALA A 68 -1.69 5.43 12.92
C ALA A 68 -0.92 6.43 13.80
N GLY A 69 0.01 5.93 14.62
CA GLY A 69 0.76 6.78 15.56
C GLY A 69 -0.07 7.14 16.79
N CYS A 70 -1.03 6.29 17.16
CA CYS A 70 -1.83 6.37 18.39
C CYS A 70 -1.73 5.04 19.15
N GLY A 71 -2.22 4.99 20.38
CA GLY A 71 -2.12 3.80 21.22
C GLY A 71 -0.86 3.78 22.09
N ALA A 72 -0.68 2.66 22.82
CA ALA A 72 0.35 2.54 23.86
C ALA A 72 1.78 2.48 23.30
N ASP A 73 1.98 1.87 22.11
CA ASP A 73 3.27 1.75 21.42
C ASP A 73 3.13 2.32 20.00
N ALA A 74 3.06 3.65 19.92
CA ALA A 74 2.83 4.34 18.66
C ALA A 74 4.11 4.42 17.81
N SER A 75 4.01 4.11 16.50
CA SER A 75 5.13 4.38 15.60
C SER A 75 5.40 5.89 15.49
N PRO A 76 6.67 6.30 15.31
CA PRO A 76 6.96 7.71 15.09
C PRO A 76 6.14 8.27 13.92
N TYR A 77 5.52 9.43 14.10
CA TYR A 77 4.63 10.04 13.10
C TYR A 77 5.28 10.24 11.73
N PHE A 78 6.58 10.51 11.69
CA PHE A 78 7.36 10.71 10.46
C PHE A 78 7.68 9.41 9.72
N ARG A 79 7.40 8.24 10.30
CA ARG A 79 7.60 6.94 9.65
C ARG A 79 6.46 6.69 8.66
N VAL A 80 6.70 7.05 7.41
CA VAL A 80 5.81 6.78 6.28
C VAL A 80 6.49 5.74 5.38
N PHE A 81 5.86 4.59 5.17
CA PHE A 81 6.39 3.57 4.27
C PHE A 81 6.21 4.02 2.81
N ASN A 82 7.30 4.02 2.05
CA ASN A 82 7.25 4.25 0.61
C ASN A 82 7.10 2.91 -0.12
N PRO A 83 5.98 2.62 -0.79
CA PRO A 83 5.75 1.34 -1.47
C PRO A 83 6.80 1.01 -2.53
N ILE A 84 7.35 2.00 -3.22
CA ILE A 84 8.38 1.82 -4.25
C ILE A 84 9.67 1.30 -3.62
N LEU A 85 10.17 1.98 -2.58
CA LEU A 85 11.38 1.57 -1.86
C LEU A 85 11.19 0.20 -1.17
N GLN A 86 9.97 -0.12 -0.74
CA GLN A 86 9.66 -1.45 -0.21
C GLN A 86 9.72 -2.52 -1.29
N SER A 87 9.24 -2.24 -2.50
CA SER A 87 9.34 -3.13 -3.65
C SER A 87 10.80 -3.37 -4.05
N GLU A 88 11.58 -2.31 -4.20
CA GLU A 88 13.00 -2.40 -4.55
C GLU A 88 13.79 -3.27 -3.56
N ARG A 89 13.49 -3.13 -2.27
CA ARG A 89 14.21 -3.85 -1.21
C ARG A 89 13.78 -5.30 -1.04
N PHE A 90 12.49 -5.61 -1.13
CA PHE A 90 11.93 -6.89 -0.71
C PHE A 90 11.33 -7.72 -1.85
N ASP A 91 11.10 -7.10 -3.01
CA ASP A 91 10.64 -7.75 -4.26
C ASP A 91 11.39 -7.18 -5.48
N PRO A 92 12.74 -7.19 -5.48
CA PRO A 92 13.54 -6.48 -6.50
C PRO A 92 13.28 -6.97 -7.92
N GLN A 93 12.73 -8.16 -8.09
CA GLN A 93 12.36 -8.74 -9.37
C GLN A 93 10.85 -8.60 -9.69
N ALA A 94 10.10 -7.89 -8.85
CA ALA A 94 8.65 -7.72 -8.96
C ALA A 94 7.85 -9.04 -9.01
N LYS A 95 8.40 -10.14 -8.48
CA LYS A 95 7.75 -11.46 -8.52
C LYS A 95 6.42 -11.48 -7.78
N PHE A 96 6.41 -10.93 -6.58
CA PHE A 96 5.19 -10.82 -5.77
C PHE A 96 4.15 -9.94 -6.47
N ILE A 97 4.57 -8.78 -6.97
CA ILE A 97 3.66 -7.87 -7.68
C ILE A 97 3.07 -8.56 -8.90
N LEU A 98 3.89 -9.19 -9.73
CA LEU A 98 3.44 -9.87 -10.95
C LEU A 98 2.58 -11.10 -10.68
N GLN A 99 2.76 -11.78 -9.56
CA GLN A 99 1.90 -12.90 -9.16
C GLN A 99 0.44 -12.46 -9.01
N TYR A 100 0.20 -11.26 -8.49
CA TYR A 100 -1.14 -10.74 -8.26
C TYR A 100 -1.60 -9.73 -9.32
N LEU A 101 -0.68 -9.13 -10.05
CA LEU A 101 -0.94 -8.14 -11.11
C LEU A 101 -0.21 -8.53 -12.42
N PRO A 102 -0.55 -9.68 -13.02
CA PRO A 102 0.16 -10.18 -14.20
C PRO A 102 0.09 -9.25 -15.41
N GLN A 103 -0.93 -8.39 -15.50
CA GLN A 103 -1.05 -7.39 -16.56
C GLN A 103 0.12 -6.40 -16.59
N LEU A 104 0.82 -6.18 -15.47
CA LEU A 104 1.99 -5.30 -15.42
C LEU A 104 3.26 -5.93 -16.04
N GLN A 105 3.23 -7.20 -16.42
CA GLN A 105 4.36 -7.87 -17.07
C GLN A 105 4.75 -7.22 -18.40
N THR A 106 3.82 -6.56 -19.06
CA THR A 106 4.07 -5.80 -20.30
C THR A 106 5.11 -4.69 -20.13
N LEU A 107 5.32 -4.23 -18.90
CA LEU A 107 6.30 -3.19 -18.57
C LEU A 107 7.74 -3.70 -18.50
N GLN A 108 7.95 -5.03 -18.55
CA GLN A 108 9.22 -5.75 -18.66
C GLN A 108 10.24 -5.52 -17.54
N LYS A 109 10.53 -4.27 -17.16
CA LYS A 109 11.54 -3.94 -16.14
C LYS A 109 10.92 -3.77 -14.75
N PRO A 110 11.52 -4.31 -13.67
CA PRO A 110 11.01 -4.15 -12.31
C PRO A 110 10.78 -2.68 -11.91
N SER A 111 11.70 -1.78 -12.23
CA SER A 111 11.55 -0.35 -11.94
C SER A 111 10.30 0.26 -12.58
N SER A 112 9.96 -0.17 -13.80
CA SER A 112 8.75 0.24 -14.50
C SER A 112 7.49 -0.37 -13.88
N ILE A 113 7.58 -1.60 -13.37
CA ILE A 113 6.49 -2.25 -12.65
C ILE A 113 6.20 -1.54 -11.32
N PHE A 114 7.24 -1.06 -10.62
CA PHE A 114 7.06 -0.33 -9.37
C PHE A 114 6.45 1.06 -9.57
N GLN A 115 6.72 1.69 -10.72
CA GLN A 115 6.26 3.03 -11.08
C GLN A 115 5.73 3.05 -12.53
N PRO A 116 4.57 2.42 -12.81
CA PRO A 116 4.06 2.25 -14.16
C PRO A 116 3.86 3.60 -14.90
N HIS A 117 3.44 4.62 -14.18
CA HIS A 117 3.16 5.96 -14.72
C HIS A 117 4.39 6.67 -15.31
N LEU A 118 5.61 6.21 -14.99
CA LEU A 118 6.83 6.75 -15.61
C LEU A 118 7.10 6.18 -17.02
N GLN A 119 6.31 5.19 -17.45
CA GLN A 119 6.40 4.58 -18.79
C GLN A 119 5.19 4.96 -19.64
N GLU A 120 5.16 6.21 -20.10
CA GLU A 120 3.99 6.85 -20.67
C GLU A 120 3.24 6.02 -21.72
N GLN A 121 3.91 5.51 -22.74
CA GLN A 121 3.26 4.75 -23.82
C GLN A 121 2.70 3.40 -23.34
N ALA A 122 3.52 2.60 -22.61
CA ALA A 122 3.11 1.29 -22.14
C ALA A 122 2.03 1.42 -21.04
N PHE A 123 2.14 2.42 -20.19
CA PHE A 123 1.16 2.69 -19.14
C PHE A 123 -0.17 3.16 -19.72
N GLN A 124 -0.13 4.05 -20.73
CA GLN A 124 -1.34 4.49 -21.42
C GLN A 124 -2.09 3.34 -22.09
N SER A 125 -1.37 2.36 -22.63
CA SER A 125 -1.99 1.13 -23.16
C SER A 125 -2.73 0.35 -22.08
N LEU A 126 -2.15 0.22 -20.86
CA LEU A 126 -2.82 -0.44 -19.74
C LEU A 126 -4.07 0.30 -19.28
N ILE A 127 -4.04 1.64 -19.27
CA ILE A 127 -5.19 2.48 -18.94
C ILE A 127 -6.30 2.31 -19.98
N ASN A 128 -5.98 2.43 -21.27
CA ASN A 128 -6.94 2.33 -22.37
C ASN A 128 -7.66 0.98 -22.40
N GLN A 129 -6.97 -0.08 -21.97
CA GLN A 129 -7.53 -1.44 -21.83
C GLN A 129 -8.22 -1.67 -20.47
N SER A 130 -8.28 -0.67 -19.59
CA SER A 130 -8.81 -0.77 -18.22
C SER A 130 -8.11 -1.85 -17.38
N LEU A 131 -6.87 -2.19 -17.70
CA LEU A 131 -6.07 -3.19 -17.00
C LEU A 131 -5.36 -2.62 -15.77
N TYR A 132 -5.06 -1.31 -15.79
CA TYR A 132 -4.52 -0.58 -14.65
C TYR A 132 -4.96 0.89 -14.69
N TYR A 133 -4.59 1.69 -13.67
CA TYR A 133 -5.11 3.05 -13.51
C TYR A 133 -4.02 4.01 -13.01
N GLU A 134 -4.25 5.32 -13.22
CA GLU A 134 -3.40 6.39 -12.69
C GLU A 134 -3.28 6.32 -11.15
N PRO A 135 -2.12 6.68 -10.55
CA PRO A 135 -1.97 6.77 -9.10
C PRO A 135 -3.02 7.67 -8.46
N LEU A 136 -3.56 7.27 -7.30
CA LEU A 136 -4.51 8.09 -6.55
C LEU A 136 -3.88 9.34 -5.94
N VAL A 137 -2.61 9.22 -5.58
CA VAL A 137 -1.84 10.29 -4.93
C VAL A 137 -0.39 10.21 -5.36
N ASP A 138 0.25 11.36 -5.46
CA ASP A 138 1.71 11.45 -5.49
C ASP A 138 2.27 11.07 -4.12
N LEU A 139 3.29 10.20 -4.08
CA LEU A 139 3.85 9.68 -2.83
C LEU A 139 4.63 10.74 -2.04
N LYS A 140 5.30 11.68 -2.73
CA LYS A 140 6.07 12.75 -2.09
C LYS A 140 5.13 13.78 -1.49
N ASP A 141 4.16 14.22 -2.24
CA ASP A 141 3.18 15.23 -1.81
C ASP A 141 2.29 14.70 -0.70
N SER A 142 1.80 13.46 -0.83
CA SER A 142 0.98 12.82 0.21
C SER A 142 1.76 12.59 1.51
N ARG A 143 3.07 12.27 1.42
CA ARG A 143 3.93 12.18 2.59
C ARG A 143 4.07 13.54 3.29
N ASN A 144 4.34 14.61 2.53
CA ASN A 144 4.48 15.95 3.10
C ASN A 144 3.19 16.39 3.79
N ARG A 145 2.05 16.21 3.13
CA ARG A 145 0.71 16.46 3.70
C ARG A 145 0.47 15.69 5.00
N ALA A 146 0.87 14.42 5.06
CA ALA A 146 0.78 13.63 6.28
C ALA A 146 1.63 14.22 7.41
N LEU A 147 2.89 14.58 7.14
CA LEU A 147 3.78 15.17 8.13
C LEU A 147 3.22 16.48 8.69
N GLU A 148 2.71 17.36 7.84
CA GLU A 148 2.06 18.61 8.25
C GLU A 148 0.81 18.37 9.12
N ALA A 149 -0.03 17.40 8.74
CA ALA A 149 -1.22 17.04 9.51
C ALA A 149 -0.86 16.54 10.91
N TYR A 150 0.13 15.66 11.03
CA TYR A 150 0.57 15.13 12.32
C TYR A 150 1.30 16.18 13.19
N GLN A 151 2.00 17.14 12.57
CA GLN A 151 2.63 18.24 13.31
C GLN A 151 1.61 19.17 13.98
N LYS A 152 0.43 19.35 13.39
CA LYS A 152 -0.64 20.19 13.94
C LYS A 152 -1.33 19.59 15.17
N ILE A 153 -1.15 18.29 15.42
CA ILE A 153 -1.78 17.57 16.54
C ILE A 153 -0.86 17.58 17.79
N LYS A 154 0.41 17.93 17.62
CA LYS A 154 1.36 18.12 18.72
C LYS A 154 1.25 19.49 19.35
#